data_48b7e820b6c26fd9e93987ad86af6685
#
_entry.id   48b7e820b6c26fd9e93987ad86af6685
#
_cell.length_a   1.000
_cell.length_b   1.000
_cell.length_c   1.000
_cell.angle_alpha   90.00
_cell.angle_beta   90.00
_cell.angle_gamma   90.00
#
_symmetry.space_group_name_H-M   'P 1'
#
loop_
_entity.id
_entity.type
_entity.pdbx_description
1 polymer ?
#
loop_
_entity_poly.entity_id
_entity_poly.type
_entity_poly.pdbx_seq_one_letter_code
_entity_poly.pdbx_strand_id
1 'polypeptide(L)'
;LVGAEMRIRDRLIGVSSIMSWVMAFTNIPSLVSSALLSISSNRYVILFLINIILLVVGTFMDMTPACLIFTPIFLPVCQALGMNTIHFGIMLIFNLCIGTITPPVGTTLFVGVKVGGVKIETVFKQLIAYFAVIFAVLMLVTYVPQISLALPSLRGYVK
;
A
#
# COMPACT_ATOMS: atom_id res chain seq x y z
N LEU A 1 -18.55 -2.02 22.58
CA LEU A 1 -17.37 -1.58 21.83
C LEU A 1 -17.17 -2.45 20.58
N VAL A 2 -17.13 -3.77 20.68
CA VAL A 2 -16.95 -4.70 19.53
C VAL A 2 -18.03 -4.52 18.44
N GLY A 3 -19.29 -4.33 18.83
CA GLY A 3 -20.38 -4.14 17.86
C GLY A 3 -20.35 -2.79 17.12
N ALA A 4 -19.73 -1.76 17.69
CA ALA A 4 -19.55 -0.47 17.02
C ALA A 4 -18.43 -0.53 15.98
N GLU A 5 -17.33 -1.19 16.28
CA GLU A 5 -16.22 -1.40 15.36
C GLU A 5 -16.62 -2.27 14.15
N MET A 6 -17.39 -3.34 14.39
CA MET A 6 -17.96 -4.16 13.32
C MET A 6 -18.84 -3.33 12.37
N ARG A 7 -19.74 -2.50 12.88
CA ARG A 7 -20.60 -1.64 12.05
C ARG A 7 -19.82 -0.63 11.24
N ILE A 8 -18.72 -0.09 11.79
CA ILE A 8 -17.84 0.84 11.08
C ILE A 8 -17.14 0.11 9.93
N ARG A 9 -16.60 -1.09 10.17
CA ARG A 9 -15.97 -1.91 9.14
C ARG A 9 -16.95 -2.30 8.03
N ASP A 10 -18.15 -2.74 8.37
CA ASP A 10 -19.17 -3.11 7.39
C ASP A 10 -19.58 -1.92 6.51
N ARG A 11 -19.72 -0.73 7.10
CA ARG A 11 -19.99 0.50 6.35
C ARG A 11 -18.81 0.87 5.44
N LEU A 12 -17.58 0.76 5.91
CA LEU A 12 -16.39 1.03 5.09
C LEU A 12 -16.30 0.07 3.90
N ILE A 13 -16.56 -1.21 4.11
CA ILE A 13 -16.59 -2.23 3.04
C ILE A 13 -17.69 -1.91 2.05
N GLY A 14 -18.89 -1.59 2.51
CA GLY A 14 -20.02 -1.23 1.65
C GLY A 14 -19.74 0.01 0.79
N VAL A 15 -19.24 1.07 1.40
CA VAL A 15 -18.86 2.31 0.67
C VAL A 15 -17.73 2.06 -0.31
N SER A 16 -16.73 1.25 0.07
CA SER A 16 -15.61 0.90 -0.80
C SER A 16 -16.03 0.06 -1.99
N SER A 17 -17.03 -0.82 -1.82
CA SER A 17 -17.60 -1.59 -2.94
C SER A 17 -18.29 -0.69 -3.94
N ILE A 18 -19.07 0.29 -3.45
CA ILE A 18 -19.71 1.30 -4.32
C ILE A 18 -18.64 2.15 -5.02
N MET A 19 -17.61 2.58 -4.29
CA MET A 19 -16.48 3.31 -4.84
C MET A 19 -15.78 2.53 -5.96
N SER A 20 -15.51 1.25 -5.74
CA SER A 20 -14.91 0.37 -6.75
C SER A 20 -15.78 0.26 -8.00
N TRP A 21 -17.09 0.17 -7.83
CA TRP A 21 -18.02 0.14 -8.95
C TRP A 21 -18.02 1.46 -9.74
N VAL A 22 -18.10 2.60 -9.03
CA VAL A 22 -18.04 3.93 -9.64
C VAL A 22 -16.71 4.12 -10.39
N MET A 23 -15.60 3.72 -9.81
CA MET A 23 -14.29 3.80 -10.46
C MET A 23 -14.21 2.95 -11.74
N ALA A 24 -14.77 1.74 -11.70
CA ALA A 24 -14.85 0.90 -12.90
C ALA A 24 -15.72 1.52 -13.98
N PHE A 25 -16.84 2.12 -13.60
CA PHE A 25 -17.77 2.77 -14.52
C PHE A 25 -17.19 4.06 -15.14
N THR A 26 -16.47 4.85 -14.36
CA THR A 26 -15.84 6.10 -14.80
C THR A 26 -14.49 5.90 -15.50
N ASN A 27 -14.02 4.66 -15.64
CA ASN A 27 -12.72 4.33 -16.25
C ASN A 27 -11.51 5.05 -15.61
N ILE A 28 -11.61 5.46 -14.34
CA ILE A 28 -10.52 6.09 -13.61
C ILE A 28 -9.24 5.23 -13.62
N PRO A 29 -9.30 3.89 -13.40
CA PRO A 29 -8.09 3.06 -13.47
C PRO A 29 -7.38 3.14 -14.83
N SER A 30 -8.13 3.23 -15.94
CA SER A 30 -7.53 3.35 -17.29
C SER A 30 -6.89 4.74 -17.51
N LEU A 31 -7.49 5.79 -16.96
CA LEU A 31 -6.89 7.13 -16.99
C LEU A 31 -5.60 7.19 -16.17
N VAL A 32 -5.58 6.61 -14.98
CA VAL A 32 -4.38 6.51 -14.14
C VAL A 32 -3.31 5.66 -14.83
N SER A 33 -3.71 4.55 -15.45
CA SER A 33 -2.80 3.68 -16.22
C SER A 33 -2.16 4.44 -17.38
N SER A 34 -2.96 5.15 -18.19
CA SER A 34 -2.44 5.93 -19.31
C SER A 34 -1.54 7.08 -18.87
N ALA A 35 -1.88 7.75 -17.76
CA ALA A 35 -1.04 8.79 -17.17
C ALA A 35 0.30 8.23 -16.69
N LEU A 36 0.31 7.10 -16.00
CA LEU A 36 1.54 6.45 -15.53
C LEU A 36 2.41 5.96 -16.71
N LEU A 37 1.78 5.37 -17.74
CA LEU A 37 2.47 4.91 -18.95
C LEU A 37 3.00 6.06 -19.80
N SER A 38 2.38 7.25 -19.73
CA SER A 38 2.89 8.44 -20.43
C SER A 38 4.17 8.99 -19.78
N ILE A 39 4.36 8.79 -18.47
CA ILE A 39 5.57 9.21 -17.74
C ILE A 39 6.75 8.32 -18.10
N SER A 40 6.53 7.01 -18.18
CA SER A 40 7.59 6.07 -18.55
C SER A 40 6.98 4.77 -19.10
N SER A 41 7.62 4.24 -20.14
CA SER A 41 7.32 2.88 -20.64
C SER A 41 8.08 1.79 -19.87
N ASN A 42 8.92 2.17 -18.91
CA ASN A 42 9.71 1.23 -18.15
C ASN A 42 8.93 0.73 -16.94
N ARG A 43 8.65 -0.58 -16.88
CA ARG A 43 7.95 -1.26 -15.78
C ARG A 43 8.53 -0.90 -14.42
N TYR A 44 9.85 -0.87 -14.28
CA TYR A 44 10.51 -0.61 -13.00
C TYR A 44 10.27 0.81 -12.49
N VAL A 45 10.24 1.79 -13.39
CA VAL A 45 9.97 3.19 -13.06
C VAL A 45 8.52 3.37 -12.61
N ILE A 46 7.59 2.73 -13.29
CA ILE A 46 6.16 2.79 -12.92
C ILE A 46 5.93 2.16 -11.53
N LEU A 47 6.52 1.00 -11.25
CA LEU A 47 6.42 0.36 -9.93
C LEU A 47 7.04 1.23 -8.83
N PHE A 48 8.16 1.87 -9.11
CA PHE A 48 8.79 2.81 -8.18
C PHE A 48 7.87 4.00 -7.88
N LEU A 49 7.27 4.58 -8.94
CA LEU A 49 6.34 5.70 -8.80
C LEU A 49 5.10 5.32 -7.97
N ILE A 50 4.53 4.15 -8.25
CA ILE A 50 3.40 3.62 -7.46
C ILE A 50 3.80 3.45 -5.98
N ASN A 51 4.99 2.92 -5.70
CA ASN A 51 5.49 2.77 -4.33
C ASN A 51 5.60 4.12 -3.61
N ILE A 52 6.12 5.15 -4.28
CA ILE A 52 6.22 6.50 -3.70
C ILE A 52 4.84 7.07 -3.41
N ILE A 53 3.91 6.97 -4.36
CA ILE A 53 2.54 7.46 -4.18
C ILE A 53 1.87 6.76 -3.00
N LEU A 54 1.96 5.43 -2.92
CA LEU A 54 1.38 4.65 -1.84
C LEU A 54 2.02 4.97 -0.48
N LEU A 55 3.33 5.21 -0.46
CA LEU A 55 4.04 5.59 0.76
C LEU A 55 3.57 6.96 1.27
N VAL A 56 3.48 7.95 0.39
CA VAL A 56 2.98 9.29 0.73
C VAL A 56 1.54 9.19 1.23
N VAL A 57 0.66 8.50 0.52
CA VAL A 57 -0.74 8.29 0.94
C VAL A 57 -0.81 7.58 2.29
N GLY A 58 -0.02 6.52 2.48
CA GLY A 58 0.03 5.76 3.72
C GLY A 58 0.47 6.59 4.94
N THR A 59 1.21 7.71 4.75
CA THR A 59 1.54 8.60 5.87
C THR A 59 0.35 9.40 6.38
N PHE A 60 -0.66 9.67 5.53
CA PHE A 60 -1.83 10.49 5.85
C PHE A 60 -3.08 9.68 6.12
N MET A 61 -3.18 8.47 5.56
CA MET A 61 -4.36 7.61 5.66
C MET A 61 -4.02 6.32 6.41
N ASP A 62 -5.00 5.80 7.15
CA ASP A 62 -4.88 4.48 7.74
C ASP A 62 -4.85 3.38 6.68
N MET A 63 -4.22 2.24 7.00
CA MET A 63 -4.00 1.14 6.07
C MET A 63 -5.31 0.60 5.48
N THR A 64 -6.36 0.45 6.30
CA THR A 64 -7.62 -0.16 5.87
C THR A 64 -8.31 0.63 4.76
N PRO A 65 -8.64 1.94 4.93
CA PRO A 65 -9.26 2.72 3.87
C PRO A 65 -8.34 2.90 2.66
N ALA A 66 -7.04 3.08 2.88
CA ALA A 66 -6.09 3.21 1.78
C ALA A 66 -6.06 1.94 0.91
N CYS A 67 -6.00 0.75 1.51
CA CYS A 67 -6.04 -0.51 0.78
C CYS A 67 -7.31 -0.64 -0.07
N LEU A 68 -8.48 -0.33 0.50
CA LEU A 68 -9.77 -0.45 -0.19
C LEU A 68 -9.91 0.53 -1.37
N ILE A 69 -9.34 1.73 -1.26
CA ILE A 69 -9.42 2.76 -2.29
C ILE A 69 -8.40 2.50 -3.40
N PHE A 70 -7.14 2.21 -3.05
CA PHE A 70 -6.06 2.15 -4.01
C PHE A 70 -5.91 0.81 -4.72
N THR A 71 -6.44 -0.29 -4.14
CA THR A 71 -6.46 -1.59 -4.83
C THR A 71 -7.15 -1.53 -6.18
N PRO A 72 -8.40 -1.06 -6.32
CA PRO A 72 -9.07 -1.01 -7.62
C PRO A 72 -8.43 -0.04 -8.60
N ILE A 73 -7.66 0.93 -8.14
CA ILE A 73 -6.95 1.90 -8.99
C ILE A 73 -5.68 1.29 -9.58
N PHE A 74 -4.81 0.75 -8.74
CA PHE A 74 -3.48 0.31 -9.16
C PHE A 74 -3.41 -1.16 -9.59
N LEU A 75 -4.35 -2.01 -9.15
CA LEU A 75 -4.36 -3.42 -9.55
C LEU A 75 -4.42 -3.60 -11.07
N PRO A 76 -5.33 -2.94 -11.82
CA PRO A 76 -5.38 -3.07 -13.28
C PRO A 76 -4.09 -2.60 -13.96
N VAL A 77 -3.47 -1.53 -13.43
CA VAL A 77 -2.19 -1.00 -13.93
C VAL A 77 -1.09 -2.04 -13.78
N CYS A 78 -0.97 -2.63 -12.59
CA CYS A 78 0.04 -3.64 -12.29
C CYS A 78 -0.19 -4.94 -13.10
N GLN A 79 -1.45 -5.32 -13.32
CA GLN A 79 -1.80 -6.46 -14.19
C GLN A 79 -1.42 -6.19 -15.64
N ALA A 80 -1.65 -4.99 -16.16
CA ALA A 80 -1.22 -4.60 -17.50
C ALA A 80 0.31 -4.65 -17.67
N LEU A 81 1.06 -4.44 -16.58
CA LEU A 81 2.52 -4.60 -16.52
C LEU A 81 2.97 -6.07 -16.34
N GLY A 82 2.04 -7.02 -16.33
CA GLY A 82 2.33 -8.45 -16.14
C GLY A 82 2.69 -8.82 -14.69
N MET A 83 2.24 -8.03 -13.70
CA MET A 83 2.44 -8.35 -12.28
C MET A 83 1.36 -9.29 -11.79
N ASN A 84 1.76 -10.29 -10.99
CA ASN A 84 0.81 -11.19 -10.34
C ASN A 84 0.02 -10.46 -9.25
N THR A 85 -1.28 -10.73 -9.15
CA THR A 85 -2.20 -10.09 -8.18
C THR A 85 -1.75 -10.30 -6.73
N ILE A 86 -1.22 -11.47 -6.39
CA ILE A 86 -0.72 -11.79 -5.04
C ILE A 86 0.49 -10.92 -4.73
N HIS A 87 1.42 -10.80 -5.68
CA HIS A 87 2.61 -9.98 -5.53
C HIS A 87 2.25 -8.49 -5.34
N PHE A 88 1.31 -7.98 -6.14
CA PHE A 88 0.76 -6.63 -5.96
C PHE A 88 0.16 -6.42 -4.57
N GLY A 89 -0.66 -7.37 -4.09
CA GLY A 89 -1.27 -7.28 -2.76
C GLY A 89 -0.24 -7.20 -1.63
N ILE A 90 0.81 -8.01 -1.70
CA ILE A 90 1.91 -7.99 -0.72
C ILE A 90 2.65 -6.64 -0.76
N MET A 91 2.98 -6.15 -1.96
CA MET A 91 3.63 -4.86 -2.16
C MET A 91 2.78 -3.71 -1.60
N LEU A 92 1.48 -3.69 -1.90
CA LEU A 92 0.54 -2.67 -1.44
C LEU A 92 0.46 -2.63 0.08
N ILE A 93 0.18 -3.76 0.72
CA ILE A 93 0.03 -3.85 2.18
C ILE A 93 1.33 -3.48 2.87
N PHE A 94 2.46 -4.00 2.40
CA PHE A 94 3.76 -3.71 2.99
C PHE A 94 4.10 -2.21 2.90
N ASN A 95 3.82 -1.58 1.76
CA ASN A 95 4.02 -0.16 1.56
C ASN A 95 3.15 0.69 2.50
N LEU A 96 1.86 0.37 2.59
CA LEU A 96 0.94 1.08 3.49
C LEU A 96 1.32 0.91 4.97
N CYS A 97 1.78 -0.28 5.38
CA CYS A 97 2.30 -0.49 6.74
C CYS A 97 3.48 0.41 7.06
N ILE A 98 4.41 0.60 6.11
CA ILE A 98 5.52 1.55 6.28
C ILE A 98 4.98 2.97 6.41
N GLY A 99 4.00 3.35 5.59
CA GLY A 99 3.36 4.65 5.65
C GLY A 99 2.79 4.97 7.04
N THR A 100 2.11 4.02 7.70
CA THR A 100 1.52 4.23 9.03
C THR A 100 2.53 4.51 10.14
N ILE A 101 3.78 4.17 9.94
CA ILE A 101 4.87 4.43 10.89
C ILE A 101 5.66 5.69 10.50
N THR A 102 5.50 6.15 9.24
CA THR A 102 6.28 7.26 8.68
C THR A 102 5.70 8.62 9.10
N PRO A 103 6.52 9.56 9.63
CA PRO A 103 6.08 10.94 9.84
C PRO A 103 5.69 11.60 8.50
N PRO A 104 4.78 12.59 8.45
CA PRO A 104 4.38 13.50 9.51
C PRO A 104 3.17 13.04 10.33
N VAL A 105 2.32 12.15 9.82
CA VAL A 105 1.12 11.76 10.57
C VAL A 105 1.29 10.42 11.26
N GLY A 106 1.75 9.36 10.59
CA GLY A 106 2.05 8.03 11.14
C GLY A 106 1.17 7.58 12.31
N THR A 107 -0.05 7.15 12.03
CA THR A 107 -1.07 6.83 13.06
C THR A 107 -0.54 5.88 14.14
N THR A 108 0.18 4.85 13.72
CA THR A 108 0.80 3.86 14.64
C THR A 108 1.94 4.48 15.45
N LEU A 109 2.74 5.35 14.83
CA LEU A 109 3.85 6.03 15.50
C LEU A 109 3.34 6.93 16.62
N PHE A 110 2.29 7.72 16.38
CA PHE A 110 1.68 8.58 17.40
C PHE A 110 1.16 7.80 18.60
N VAL A 111 0.48 6.69 18.35
CA VAL A 111 -0.02 5.83 19.42
C VAL A 111 1.13 5.25 20.23
N GLY A 112 2.17 4.74 19.55
CA GLY A 112 3.35 4.18 20.21
C GLY A 112 4.08 5.17 21.10
N VAL A 113 4.31 6.40 20.60
CA VAL A 113 4.97 7.48 21.35
C VAL A 113 4.13 7.91 22.56
N LYS A 114 2.79 8.00 22.40
CA LYS A 114 1.89 8.38 23.48
C LYS A 114 1.86 7.33 24.60
N VAL A 115 1.81 6.05 24.24
CA VAL A 115 1.84 4.95 25.20
C VAL A 115 3.20 4.82 25.87
N GLY A 116 4.29 5.00 25.12
CA GLY A 116 5.66 4.94 25.63
C GLY A 116 6.09 6.15 26.46
N GLY A 117 5.31 7.23 26.49
CA GLY A 117 5.63 8.45 27.24
C GLY A 117 6.92 9.16 26.78
N VAL A 118 7.33 8.94 25.53
CA VAL A 118 8.56 9.48 24.95
C VAL A 118 8.25 10.61 23.97
N LYS A 119 9.23 11.52 23.76
CA LYS A 119 9.08 12.58 22.76
C LYS A 119 9.26 12.05 21.34
N ILE A 120 8.42 12.51 20.41
CA ILE A 120 8.44 12.04 19.03
C ILE A 120 9.78 12.31 18.34
N GLU A 121 10.43 13.44 18.66
CA GLU A 121 11.72 13.83 18.07
C GLU A 121 12.83 12.83 18.42
N THR A 122 12.80 12.27 19.64
CA THR A 122 13.80 11.30 20.11
C THR A 122 13.64 9.96 19.38
N VAL A 123 12.40 9.53 19.20
CA VAL A 123 12.08 8.28 18.50
C VAL A 123 12.37 8.40 17.00
N PHE A 124 12.06 9.54 16.41
CA PHE A 124 12.25 9.79 14.99
C PHE A 124 13.72 9.65 14.55
N LYS A 125 14.64 10.17 15.35
CA LYS A 125 16.07 10.10 15.05
C LYS A 125 16.59 8.66 14.97
N GLN A 126 16.06 7.79 15.81
CA GLN A 126 16.40 6.36 15.81
C GLN A 126 15.69 5.60 14.68
N LEU A 127 14.44 6.00 14.36
CA LEU A 127 13.65 5.36 13.31
C LEU A 127 14.19 5.57 11.90
N ILE A 128 14.94 6.65 11.62
CA ILE A 128 15.50 6.92 10.28
C ILE A 128 16.33 5.74 9.77
N ALA A 129 17.17 5.15 10.62
CA ALA A 129 17.99 4.01 10.23
C ALA A 129 17.11 2.78 9.89
N TYR A 130 16.06 2.54 10.68
CA TYR A 130 15.09 1.46 10.41
C TYR A 130 14.29 1.71 9.14
N PHE A 131 13.90 2.96 8.86
CA PHE A 131 13.22 3.32 7.62
C PHE A 131 14.06 3.02 6.39
N ALA A 132 15.35 3.31 6.42
CA ALA A 132 16.25 3.02 5.31
C ALA A 132 16.29 1.50 5.03
N VAL A 133 16.37 0.68 6.06
CA VAL A 133 16.38 -0.79 5.92
C VAL A 133 15.02 -1.29 5.41
N ILE A 134 13.92 -0.83 6.00
CA ILE A 134 12.57 -1.28 5.62
C ILE A 134 12.25 -0.83 4.18
N PHE A 135 12.68 0.37 3.80
CA PHE A 135 12.52 0.84 2.42
C PHE A 135 13.36 0.03 1.42
N ALA A 136 14.58 -0.36 1.78
CA ALA A 136 15.39 -1.26 0.97
C ALA A 136 14.72 -2.63 0.81
N VAL A 137 14.12 -3.18 1.88
CA VAL A 137 13.35 -4.43 1.82
C VAL A 137 12.10 -4.26 0.96
N LEU A 138 11.39 -3.12 1.04
CA LEU A 138 10.25 -2.82 0.17
C LEU A 138 10.66 -2.84 -1.31
N MET A 139 11.78 -2.19 -1.65
CA MET A 139 12.30 -2.20 -3.02
C MET A 139 12.65 -3.64 -3.46
N LEU A 140 13.32 -4.39 -2.61
CA LEU A 140 13.67 -5.78 -2.87
C LEU A 140 12.41 -6.63 -3.11
N VAL A 141 11.39 -6.52 -2.27
CA VAL A 141 10.10 -7.21 -2.43
C VAL A 141 9.40 -6.79 -3.72
N THR A 142 9.43 -5.51 -4.08
CA THR A 142 8.79 -4.97 -5.29
C THR A 142 9.44 -5.51 -6.56
N TYR A 143 10.78 -5.58 -6.61
CA TYR A 143 11.51 -5.96 -7.81
C TYR A 143 11.80 -7.45 -7.92
N VAL A 144 11.76 -8.18 -6.82
CA VAL A 144 12.01 -9.63 -6.80
C VAL A 144 10.71 -10.38 -6.46
N PRO A 145 9.87 -10.70 -7.47
CA PRO A 145 8.58 -11.36 -7.25
C PRO A 145 8.72 -12.76 -6.62
N GLN A 146 9.87 -13.40 -6.79
CA GLN A 146 10.17 -14.72 -6.23
C GLN A 146 10.04 -14.75 -4.70
N ILE A 147 10.39 -13.66 -4.01
CA ILE A 147 10.29 -13.58 -2.55
C ILE A 147 8.81 -13.63 -2.11
N SER A 148 7.96 -12.86 -2.79
CA SER A 148 6.53 -12.78 -2.49
C SER A 148 5.77 -14.04 -2.95
N LEU A 149 6.21 -14.65 -4.02
CA LEU A 149 5.52 -15.79 -4.65
C LEU A 149 6.08 -17.15 -4.22
N ALA A 150 7.18 -17.21 -3.47
CA ALA A 150 7.80 -18.45 -3.02
C ALA A 150 6.81 -19.34 -2.26
N LEU A 151 6.11 -18.79 -1.28
CA LEU A 151 5.15 -19.53 -0.48
C LEU A 151 3.88 -19.93 -1.26
N PRO A 152 3.24 -19.01 -2.01
CA PRO A 152 2.10 -19.34 -2.87
C PRO A 152 2.41 -20.35 -3.97
N SER A 153 3.61 -20.32 -4.54
CA SER A 153 4.03 -21.27 -5.58
C SER A 153 4.19 -22.70 -5.03
N LEU A 154 4.69 -22.85 -3.81
CA LEU A 154 4.80 -24.15 -3.13
C LEU A 154 3.43 -24.81 -2.90
N ARG A 155 2.37 -24.02 -2.76
CA ARG A 155 0.98 -24.50 -2.60
C ARG A 155 0.18 -24.54 -3.91
N GLY A 156 0.80 -24.30 -5.05
CA GLY A 156 0.16 -24.38 -6.37
C GLY A 156 -0.85 -23.27 -6.68
N TYR A 157 -0.85 -22.17 -5.91
CA TYR A 157 -1.72 -21.01 -6.16
C TYR A 157 -1.23 -20.11 -7.29
N VAL A 158 0.00 -20.27 -7.71
CA VAL A 158 0.62 -19.53 -8.81
C VAL A 158 1.25 -20.56 -9.77
N LYS A 159 0.76 -20.58 -10.99
CA LYS A 159 1.39 -21.29 -12.11
C LYS A 159 2.36 -20.39 -12.84
#